data_f2e6d810f81fc139d4244cb14882c259
#
_entry.id   f2e6d810f81fc139d4244cb14882c259
#
_cell.length_a   1.000
_cell.length_b   1.000
_cell.length_c   1.000
_cell.angle_alpha   90.00
_cell.angle_beta   90.00
_cell.angle_gamma   90.00
#
_symmetry.space_group_name_H-M   'P 1'
#
loop_
_entity.id
_entity.type
_entity.pdbx_description
1 polymer ?
#
loop_
_entity_poly.entity_id
_entity_poly.type
_entity_poly.pdbx_seq_one_letter_code
_entity_poly.pdbx_strand_id
1 'polypeptide(L)'
;MIGQTSDDWARRLTEIRQLMAEQAASLDASGDFPRDNIDRLRQRGFLSLAVPQQYGGAGAGLAELQQAIAAIAWGEPATALIVCMQYLHHLRLAENENWSEPLRQRVFHDAVERGGLINSLRVEPELGSPARGGLPQTVATRRAEGWQINGHKIYTTGIEGLSWLAIWGRSDDAPPLVGTWLVPRDSEGITVVNSWDHAGMRATGSHEVVLNNVRVAAEHAVDVWPADAPPAPDAEQFRLFANRHTALLAAIYDSIARAARDWLVTWLGSRIPGSLGQPLSSLPRVQEKVGQIDGWLLVNRTLLEKAAQLGFSAIEANLAKVTITDNAIQAVNLALELTGNHGLSRQNPLERHYRNVLCGRVHTPQSDSAWLAAGKHAFQK
;
A
#
# COMPACT_ATOMS: atom_id res chain seq x y z
N MET A 1 12.42 -14.52 -13.18
CA MET A 1 12.56 -15.84 -12.48
C MET A 1 12.77 -16.93 -13.54
N ILE A 2 14.00 -17.25 -13.84
CA ILE A 2 14.35 -18.35 -14.76
C ILE A 2 14.19 -19.64 -13.94
N GLY A 3 13.14 -20.45 -14.22
CA GLY A 3 12.99 -21.82 -13.72
C GLY A 3 11.96 -22.10 -12.63
N GLN A 4 11.12 -21.16 -12.23
CA GLN A 4 10.00 -21.48 -11.30
C GLN A 4 8.78 -21.92 -12.11
N THR A 5 8.24 -23.10 -11.81
CA THR A 5 6.97 -23.55 -12.40
C THR A 5 5.82 -22.75 -11.79
N SER A 6 4.69 -22.65 -12.50
CA SER A 6 3.44 -22.04 -11.98
C SER A 6 3.02 -22.64 -10.62
N ASP A 7 3.27 -23.95 -10.44
CA ASP A 7 2.95 -24.68 -9.21
C ASP A 7 3.85 -24.27 -8.03
N ASP A 8 5.14 -23.99 -8.27
CA ASP A 8 6.06 -23.52 -7.23
C ASP A 8 5.65 -22.13 -6.74
N TRP A 9 5.29 -21.22 -7.64
CA TRP A 9 4.82 -19.88 -7.28
C TRP A 9 3.53 -19.95 -6.46
N ALA A 10 2.53 -20.74 -6.88
CA ALA A 10 1.29 -20.94 -6.15
C ALA A 10 1.51 -21.50 -4.74
N ARG A 11 2.45 -22.46 -4.59
CA ARG A 11 2.86 -23.01 -3.30
C ARG A 11 3.49 -21.94 -2.40
N ARG A 12 4.40 -21.12 -2.91
CA ARG A 12 5.03 -20.01 -2.18
C ARG A 12 3.99 -18.98 -1.70
N LEU A 13 3.03 -18.62 -2.54
CA LEU A 13 1.95 -17.71 -2.16
C LEU A 13 1.08 -18.29 -1.05
N THR A 14 0.78 -19.60 -1.11
CA THR A 14 0.02 -20.29 -0.06
C THR A 14 0.77 -20.30 1.27
N GLU A 15 2.08 -20.58 1.24
CA GLU A 15 2.95 -20.53 2.43
C GLU A 15 2.98 -19.12 3.05
N ILE A 16 3.17 -18.08 2.24
CA ILE A 16 3.17 -16.68 2.71
C ILE A 16 1.85 -16.31 3.36
N ARG A 17 0.72 -16.69 2.74
CA ARG A 17 -0.61 -16.45 3.30
C ARG A 17 -0.75 -17.01 4.71
N GLN A 18 -0.31 -18.24 4.93
CA GLN A 18 -0.37 -18.91 6.23
C GLN A 18 0.56 -18.25 7.25
N LEU A 19 1.82 -18.00 6.86
CA LEU A 19 2.83 -17.37 7.73
C LEU A 19 2.41 -15.98 8.22
N MET A 20 1.78 -15.18 7.36
CA MET A 20 1.31 -13.86 7.74
C MET A 20 0.10 -13.94 8.68
N ALA A 21 -0.79 -14.91 8.47
CA ALA A 21 -1.97 -15.09 9.29
C ALA A 21 -1.66 -15.48 10.76
N GLU A 22 -0.52 -16.14 11.00
CA GLU A 22 -0.11 -16.57 12.35
C GLU A 22 -0.03 -15.42 13.35
N GLN A 23 0.40 -14.23 12.92
CA GLN A 23 0.63 -13.08 13.80
C GLN A 23 -0.44 -11.98 13.69
N ALA A 24 -1.39 -12.12 12.77
CA ALA A 24 -2.34 -11.07 12.45
C ALA A 24 -3.17 -10.57 13.66
N ALA A 25 -3.57 -11.48 14.55
CA ALA A 25 -4.35 -11.12 15.74
C ALA A 25 -3.51 -10.38 16.79
N SER A 26 -2.28 -10.82 17.03
CA SER A 26 -1.37 -10.19 18.01
C SER A 26 -0.92 -8.82 17.53
N LEU A 27 -0.56 -8.69 16.27
CA LEU A 27 -0.15 -7.42 15.64
C LEU A 27 -1.29 -6.39 15.63
N ASP A 28 -2.53 -6.84 15.35
CA ASP A 28 -3.69 -5.94 15.43
C ASP A 28 -3.96 -5.51 16.88
N ALA A 29 -3.79 -6.39 17.85
CA ALA A 29 -4.03 -6.08 19.26
C ALA A 29 -2.98 -5.10 19.82
N SER A 30 -1.69 -5.33 19.55
CA SER A 30 -0.60 -4.49 20.05
C SER A 30 -0.42 -3.19 19.23
N GLY A 31 -0.59 -3.27 17.91
CA GLY A 31 -0.22 -2.18 16.99
C GLY A 31 1.28 -2.12 16.72
N ASP A 32 2.07 -3.09 17.17
CA ASP A 32 3.51 -3.12 16.97
C ASP A 32 3.88 -3.30 15.48
N PHE A 33 5.02 -2.75 15.10
CA PHE A 33 5.56 -2.93 13.75
C PHE A 33 5.86 -4.41 13.48
N PRO A 34 5.47 -4.97 12.31
CA PRO A 34 5.49 -6.42 12.03
C PRO A 34 6.89 -6.93 11.63
N ARG A 35 7.90 -6.77 12.51
CA ARG A 35 9.32 -7.11 12.22
C ARG A 35 9.50 -8.55 11.74
N ASP A 36 8.90 -9.51 12.45
CA ASP A 36 9.01 -10.92 12.09
C ASP A 36 8.43 -11.20 10.70
N ASN A 37 7.31 -10.57 10.35
CA ASN A 37 6.73 -10.70 9.01
C ASN A 37 7.67 -10.14 7.93
N ILE A 38 8.23 -8.96 8.17
CA ILE A 38 9.22 -8.34 7.26
C ILE A 38 10.45 -9.23 7.10
N ASP A 39 11.00 -9.78 8.19
CA ASP A 39 12.14 -10.69 8.14
C ASP A 39 11.81 -12.00 7.41
N ARG A 40 10.65 -12.59 7.63
CA ARG A 40 10.18 -13.78 6.91
C ARG A 40 10.04 -13.53 5.40
N LEU A 41 9.53 -12.34 5.02
CA LEU A 41 9.40 -11.92 3.62
C LEU A 41 10.78 -11.66 2.99
N ARG A 42 11.71 -11.03 3.72
CA ARG A 42 13.10 -10.83 3.30
C ARG A 42 13.78 -12.15 2.99
N GLN A 43 13.75 -13.10 3.94
CA GLN A 43 14.38 -14.42 3.78
C GLN A 43 13.86 -15.20 2.57
N ARG A 44 12.65 -14.94 2.12
CA ARG A 44 11.99 -15.57 0.96
C ARG A 44 12.08 -14.76 -0.33
N GLY A 45 12.80 -13.62 -0.30
CA GLY A 45 13.02 -12.76 -1.46
C GLY A 45 11.80 -11.91 -1.87
N PHE A 46 10.76 -11.80 -1.01
CA PHE A 46 9.56 -11.03 -1.35
C PHE A 46 9.81 -9.52 -1.32
N LEU A 47 10.75 -9.02 -0.51
CA LEU A 47 11.00 -7.57 -0.44
C LEU A 47 11.72 -7.02 -1.68
N SER A 48 12.38 -7.86 -2.47
CA SER A 48 13.11 -7.48 -3.68
C SER A 48 12.47 -7.97 -4.99
N LEU A 49 11.19 -8.43 -4.95
CA LEU A 49 10.51 -8.93 -6.16
C LEU A 49 10.45 -7.88 -7.28
N ALA A 50 10.17 -6.61 -6.94
CA ALA A 50 10.05 -5.52 -7.91
C ALA A 50 11.41 -4.91 -8.32
N VAL A 51 12.51 -5.28 -7.67
CA VAL A 51 13.86 -4.81 -8.04
C VAL A 51 14.28 -5.47 -9.35
N PRO A 52 14.79 -4.68 -10.36
CA PRO A 52 15.25 -5.25 -11.62
C PRO A 52 16.38 -6.27 -11.47
N GLN A 53 16.43 -7.24 -12.36
CA GLN A 53 17.43 -8.33 -12.31
C GLN A 53 18.88 -7.83 -12.38
N GLN A 54 19.12 -6.75 -13.11
CA GLN A 54 20.46 -6.13 -13.20
C GLN A 54 21.00 -5.63 -11.85
N TYR A 55 20.11 -5.40 -10.86
CA TYR A 55 20.48 -5.02 -9.48
C TYR A 55 20.34 -6.19 -8.49
N GLY A 56 20.18 -7.42 -8.99
CA GLY A 56 20.09 -8.63 -8.17
C GLY A 56 18.68 -8.99 -7.66
N GLY A 57 17.65 -8.24 -8.06
CA GLY A 57 16.26 -8.56 -7.73
C GLY A 57 15.61 -9.58 -8.64
N ALA A 58 14.35 -9.87 -8.42
CA ALA A 58 13.59 -10.83 -9.24
C ALA A 58 13.11 -10.25 -10.58
N GLY A 59 12.92 -8.94 -10.70
CA GLY A 59 12.35 -8.30 -11.88
C GLY A 59 10.92 -8.78 -12.16
N ALA A 60 10.14 -9.06 -11.10
CA ALA A 60 8.78 -9.60 -11.21
C ALA A 60 7.84 -8.62 -11.92
N GLY A 61 6.95 -9.17 -12.75
CA GLY A 61 5.93 -8.40 -13.43
C GLY A 61 4.81 -7.95 -12.47
N LEU A 62 4.02 -6.96 -12.91
CA LEU A 62 2.97 -6.36 -12.07
C LEU A 62 1.94 -7.40 -11.60
N ALA A 63 1.61 -8.41 -12.42
CA ALA A 63 0.69 -9.48 -12.04
C ALA A 63 1.25 -10.36 -10.90
N GLU A 64 2.54 -10.68 -10.93
CA GLU A 64 3.21 -11.45 -9.86
C GLU A 64 3.29 -10.62 -8.57
N LEU A 65 3.61 -9.32 -8.69
CA LEU A 65 3.61 -8.39 -7.54
C LEU A 65 2.22 -8.26 -6.92
N GLN A 66 1.17 -8.19 -7.74
CA GLN A 66 -0.21 -8.18 -7.27
C GLN A 66 -0.57 -9.44 -6.49
N GLN A 67 -0.21 -10.62 -7.01
CA GLN A 67 -0.43 -11.90 -6.35
C GLN A 67 0.32 -11.98 -5.01
N ALA A 68 1.56 -11.48 -4.96
CA ALA A 68 2.34 -11.42 -3.72
C ALA A 68 1.65 -10.52 -2.67
N ILE A 69 1.23 -9.30 -3.05
CA ILE A 69 0.49 -8.40 -2.18
C ILE A 69 -0.82 -9.03 -1.72
N ALA A 70 -1.56 -9.68 -2.61
CA ALA A 70 -2.80 -10.37 -2.27
C ALA A 70 -2.59 -11.49 -1.24
N ALA A 71 -1.53 -12.29 -1.39
CA ALA A 71 -1.20 -13.35 -0.45
C ALA A 71 -0.82 -12.81 0.94
N ILE A 72 0.02 -11.77 1.00
CA ILE A 72 0.41 -11.11 2.25
C ILE A 72 -0.82 -10.51 2.92
N ALA A 73 -1.66 -9.78 2.18
CA ALA A 73 -2.83 -9.06 2.70
C ALA A 73 -3.93 -9.98 3.21
N TRP A 74 -4.08 -11.16 2.61
CA TRP A 74 -5.03 -12.16 3.11
C TRP A 74 -4.68 -12.60 4.54
N GLY A 75 -3.38 -12.72 4.84
CA GLY A 75 -2.88 -13.06 6.17
C GLY A 75 -2.83 -11.84 7.10
N GLU A 76 -2.03 -10.81 6.73
CA GLU A 76 -1.81 -9.61 7.55
C GLU A 76 -1.72 -8.35 6.67
N PRO A 77 -2.79 -7.56 6.58
CA PRO A 77 -2.89 -6.45 5.62
C PRO A 77 -2.00 -5.24 5.95
N ALA A 78 -1.58 -5.02 7.20
CA ALA A 78 -0.67 -3.93 7.53
C ALA A 78 0.74 -4.20 6.96
N THR A 79 1.24 -5.43 7.07
CA THR A 79 2.47 -5.87 6.39
C THR A 79 2.36 -5.70 4.88
N ALA A 80 1.21 -6.09 4.30
CA ALA A 80 0.98 -5.93 2.86
C ALA A 80 1.05 -4.46 2.42
N LEU A 81 0.53 -3.52 3.21
CA LEU A 81 0.60 -2.09 2.89
C LEU A 81 2.04 -1.58 2.88
N ILE A 82 2.86 -2.00 3.85
CA ILE A 82 4.29 -1.64 3.89
C ILE A 82 5.00 -2.15 2.62
N VAL A 83 4.79 -3.42 2.25
CA VAL A 83 5.40 -4.04 1.05
C VAL A 83 4.84 -3.45 -0.25
N CYS A 84 3.57 -3.06 -0.28
CA CYS A 84 2.95 -2.37 -1.41
C CYS A 84 3.66 -1.03 -1.69
N MET A 85 3.94 -0.23 -0.67
CA MET A 85 4.71 1.01 -0.82
C MET A 85 6.11 0.71 -1.38
N GLN A 86 6.80 -0.30 -0.87
CA GLN A 86 8.09 -0.77 -1.37
C GLN A 86 8.04 -1.09 -2.89
N TYR A 87 7.08 -1.89 -3.33
CA TYR A 87 6.96 -2.27 -4.74
C TYR A 87 6.67 -1.07 -5.64
N LEU A 88 5.76 -0.18 -5.22
CA LEU A 88 5.45 1.04 -5.98
C LEU A 88 6.68 1.94 -6.15
N HIS A 89 7.52 2.05 -5.10
CA HIS A 89 8.77 2.80 -5.17
C HIS A 89 9.79 2.14 -6.08
N HIS A 90 9.99 0.82 -5.98
CA HIS A 90 10.92 0.11 -6.84
C HIS A 90 10.52 0.16 -8.32
N LEU A 91 9.22 0.00 -8.64
CA LEU A 91 8.72 0.14 -10.01
C LEU A 91 8.97 1.55 -10.57
N ARG A 92 8.74 2.59 -9.76
CA ARG A 92 9.02 3.97 -10.15
C ARG A 92 10.52 4.20 -10.32
N LEU A 93 11.33 3.76 -9.37
CA LEU A 93 12.77 3.96 -9.37
C LEU A 93 13.45 3.27 -10.55
N ALA A 94 12.95 2.11 -10.97
CA ALA A 94 13.48 1.37 -12.11
C ALA A 94 13.37 2.15 -13.44
N GLU A 95 12.39 3.05 -13.57
CA GLU A 95 12.11 3.85 -14.78
C GLU A 95 12.53 5.32 -14.62
N ASN A 96 12.94 5.77 -13.44
CA ASN A 96 13.25 7.16 -13.17
C ASN A 96 14.72 7.47 -13.45
N GLU A 97 14.98 8.23 -14.51
CA GLU A 97 16.32 8.63 -14.93
C GLU A 97 16.86 9.86 -14.15
N ASN A 98 16.02 10.55 -13.37
CA ASN A 98 16.45 11.72 -12.59
C ASN A 98 17.35 11.35 -11.40
N TRP A 99 17.26 10.11 -10.94
CA TRP A 99 18.14 9.61 -9.89
C TRP A 99 19.48 9.19 -10.48
N SER A 100 20.57 9.62 -9.86
CA SER A 100 21.90 9.16 -10.26
C SER A 100 22.01 7.64 -10.15
N GLU A 101 22.71 7.02 -11.11
CA GLU A 101 22.88 5.56 -11.13
C GLU A 101 23.49 5.00 -9.82
N PRO A 102 24.52 5.63 -9.19
CA PRO A 102 25.05 5.15 -7.91
C PRO A 102 24.00 5.17 -6.79
N LEU A 103 23.11 6.16 -6.77
CA LEU A 103 22.07 6.25 -5.73
C LEU A 103 20.97 5.21 -5.95
N ARG A 104 20.55 4.98 -7.20
CA ARG A 104 19.64 3.88 -7.56
C ARG A 104 20.19 2.52 -7.14
N GLN A 105 21.44 2.26 -7.47
CA GLN A 105 22.13 1.02 -7.10
C GLN A 105 22.13 0.82 -5.58
N ARG A 106 22.44 1.86 -4.80
CA ARG A 106 22.44 1.75 -3.33
C ARG A 106 21.08 1.35 -2.79
N VAL A 107 19.99 1.97 -3.26
CA VAL A 107 18.62 1.65 -2.81
C VAL A 107 18.25 0.22 -3.19
N PHE A 108 18.51 -0.20 -4.42
CA PHE A 108 18.19 -1.55 -4.87
C PHE A 108 19.03 -2.64 -4.19
N HIS A 109 20.35 -2.42 -4.05
CA HIS A 109 21.22 -3.37 -3.33
C HIS A 109 20.83 -3.49 -1.86
N ASP A 110 20.47 -2.40 -1.21
CA ASP A 110 19.99 -2.43 0.17
C ASP A 110 18.72 -3.28 0.31
N ALA A 111 17.77 -3.15 -0.63
CA ALA A 111 16.57 -3.96 -0.65
C ALA A 111 16.86 -5.46 -0.89
N VAL A 112 17.82 -5.78 -1.76
CA VAL A 112 18.19 -7.18 -2.10
C VAL A 112 18.97 -7.83 -0.96
N GLU A 113 19.98 -7.16 -0.43
CA GLU A 113 20.92 -7.74 0.52
C GLU A 113 20.41 -7.72 1.97
N ARG A 114 19.80 -6.60 2.37
CA ARG A 114 19.37 -6.37 3.75
C ARG A 114 17.87 -6.29 3.94
N GLY A 115 17.10 -6.25 2.84
CA GLY A 115 15.66 -6.04 2.87
C GLY A 115 15.29 -4.60 3.22
N GLY A 116 16.16 -3.64 2.85
CA GLY A 116 15.96 -2.22 3.12
C GLY A 116 14.65 -1.72 2.50
N LEU A 117 13.81 -1.09 3.32
CA LEU A 117 12.51 -0.57 2.90
C LEU A 117 12.60 0.91 2.53
N ILE A 118 11.78 1.31 1.57
CA ILE A 118 11.63 2.71 1.13
C ILE A 118 10.17 3.13 1.10
N ASN A 119 9.88 4.35 1.55
CA ASN A 119 8.56 4.97 1.36
C ASN A 119 8.65 6.48 1.17
N SER A 120 7.61 7.08 0.58
CA SER A 120 7.45 8.53 0.47
C SER A 120 6.80 9.12 1.71
N LEU A 121 7.39 10.20 2.21
CA LEU A 121 6.85 11.03 3.29
C LEU A 121 6.30 12.33 2.68
N ARG A 122 5.00 12.33 2.38
CA ARG A 122 4.37 13.41 1.59
C ARG A 122 3.38 14.27 2.39
N VAL A 123 2.68 13.67 3.34
CA VAL A 123 1.59 14.33 4.07
C VAL A 123 2.15 15.14 5.24
N GLU A 124 1.61 16.34 5.42
CA GLU A 124 1.99 17.26 6.49
C GLU A 124 0.74 17.64 7.33
N PRO A 125 0.91 17.96 8.63
CA PRO A 125 -0.22 18.22 9.52
C PRO A 125 -1.16 19.31 9.01
N GLU A 126 -0.63 20.43 8.53
CA GLU A 126 -1.44 21.58 8.12
C GLU A 126 -1.79 21.56 6.63
N LEU A 127 -0.88 21.15 5.76
CA LEU A 127 -1.10 21.05 4.31
C LEU A 127 -2.00 19.87 3.95
N GLY A 128 -1.92 18.77 4.69
CA GLY A 128 -2.54 17.51 4.33
C GLY A 128 -1.87 16.84 3.13
N SER A 129 -2.66 16.21 2.25
CA SER A 129 -2.12 15.51 1.07
C SER A 129 -1.72 16.47 -0.04
N PRO A 130 -0.49 16.34 -0.62
CA PRO A 130 -0.06 17.11 -1.79
C PRO A 130 -0.97 16.95 -3.03
N ALA A 131 -1.77 15.89 -3.09
CA ALA A 131 -2.74 15.67 -4.17
C ALA A 131 -3.83 16.76 -4.26
N ARG A 132 -3.99 17.55 -3.20
CA ARG A 132 -4.94 18.69 -3.16
C ARG A 132 -4.29 20.03 -3.50
N GLY A 133 -2.99 20.03 -3.84
CA GLY A 133 -2.21 21.24 -4.17
C GLY A 133 -1.59 21.92 -2.95
N GLY A 134 -0.92 23.04 -3.19
CA GLY A 134 -0.18 23.80 -2.19
C GLY A 134 1.31 23.44 -2.14
N LEU A 135 2.12 24.38 -1.64
CA LEU A 135 3.56 24.17 -1.45
C LEU A 135 3.81 23.44 -0.12
N PRO A 136 4.73 22.47 -0.09
CA PRO A 136 5.11 21.80 1.14
C PRO A 136 5.67 22.80 2.18
N GLN A 137 5.40 22.54 3.44
CA GLN A 137 6.01 23.30 4.55
C GLN A 137 7.40 22.75 4.92
N THR A 138 7.69 21.49 4.60
CA THR A 138 9.04 20.92 4.74
C THR A 138 9.99 21.64 3.82
N VAL A 139 11.06 22.21 4.41
CA VAL A 139 12.03 23.05 3.71
C VAL A 139 13.40 22.39 3.66
N ALA A 140 13.98 22.33 2.47
CA ALA A 140 15.36 21.95 2.22
C ALA A 140 16.18 23.21 1.91
N THR A 141 17.05 23.60 2.80
CA THR A 141 17.96 24.75 2.64
C THR A 141 19.28 24.29 2.06
N ARG A 142 19.74 24.95 0.99
CA ARG A 142 21.04 24.66 0.40
C ARG A 142 22.19 25.02 1.34
N ARG A 143 23.18 24.14 1.43
CA ARG A 143 24.42 24.33 2.21
C ARG A 143 25.62 24.02 1.33
N ALA A 144 26.82 24.34 1.80
CA ALA A 144 28.05 24.11 1.04
C ALA A 144 28.24 22.64 0.62
N GLU A 145 27.82 21.68 1.48
CA GLU A 145 28.00 20.24 1.28
C GLU A 145 26.72 19.51 0.89
N GLY A 146 25.64 20.23 0.52
CA GLY A 146 24.38 19.59 0.13
C GLY A 146 23.14 20.32 0.65
N TRP A 147 22.26 19.60 1.35
CA TRP A 147 20.96 20.10 1.79
C TRP A 147 20.78 19.89 3.30
N GLN A 148 20.10 20.84 3.92
CA GLN A 148 19.63 20.76 5.32
C GLN A 148 18.12 20.82 5.34
N ILE A 149 17.46 19.75 5.85
CA ILE A 149 16.04 19.55 5.75
C ILE A 149 15.38 19.73 7.12
N ASN A 150 14.32 20.54 7.16
CA ASN A 150 13.48 20.77 8.33
C ASN A 150 12.02 20.56 7.95
N GLY A 151 11.25 19.87 8.79
CA GLY A 151 9.83 19.61 8.49
C GLY A 151 9.16 18.64 9.43
N HIS A 152 7.87 18.45 9.20
CA HIS A 152 7.03 17.52 9.96
C HIS A 152 6.17 16.71 9.00
N LYS A 153 6.26 15.39 9.07
CA LYS A 153 5.52 14.44 8.24
C LYS A 153 4.62 13.57 9.09
N ILE A 154 3.43 13.25 8.56
CA ILE A 154 2.47 12.35 9.19
C ILE A 154 2.12 11.20 8.26
N TYR A 155 1.54 10.13 8.80
CA TYR A 155 1.15 8.92 8.06
C TYR A 155 2.34 8.24 7.35
N THR A 156 3.47 8.14 8.06
CA THR A 156 4.71 7.58 7.53
C THR A 156 4.72 6.06 7.63
N THR A 157 3.98 5.41 6.77
CA THR A 157 3.80 3.94 6.77
C THR A 157 5.14 3.21 6.80
N GLY A 158 5.32 2.36 7.81
CA GLY A 158 6.49 1.51 7.96
C GLY A 158 7.72 2.19 8.56
N ILE A 159 7.62 3.41 9.11
CA ILE A 159 8.78 4.23 9.52
C ILE A 159 9.78 3.50 10.42
N GLU A 160 9.32 2.57 11.24
CA GLU A 160 10.19 1.80 12.13
C GLU A 160 11.13 0.81 11.40
N GLY A 161 10.77 0.42 10.19
CA GLY A 161 11.53 -0.50 9.34
C GLY A 161 12.12 0.12 8.09
N LEU A 162 11.84 1.42 7.80
CA LEU A 162 12.38 2.07 6.62
C LEU A 162 13.90 2.25 6.72
N SER A 163 14.60 2.04 5.62
CA SER A 163 16.01 2.40 5.42
C SER A 163 16.14 3.73 4.67
N TRP A 164 15.14 4.04 3.83
CA TRP A 164 15.15 5.20 2.95
C TRP A 164 13.84 5.98 3.05
N LEU A 165 13.94 7.29 3.24
CA LEU A 165 12.81 8.22 3.31
C LEU A 165 12.82 9.13 2.08
N ALA A 166 11.82 9.01 1.20
CA ALA A 166 11.64 9.90 0.07
C ALA A 166 10.79 11.10 0.52
N ILE A 167 11.46 12.16 0.99
CA ILE A 167 10.84 13.33 1.61
C ILE A 167 10.32 14.29 0.53
N TRP A 168 9.02 14.52 0.47
CA TRP A 168 8.42 15.57 -0.33
C TRP A 168 8.55 16.91 0.37
N GLY A 169 9.16 17.88 -0.30
CA GLY A 169 9.45 19.20 0.27
C GLY A 169 9.61 20.29 -0.78
N ARG A 170 10.06 21.45 -0.33
CA ARG A 170 10.50 22.57 -1.17
C ARG A 170 11.85 23.11 -0.70
N SER A 171 12.57 23.78 -1.59
CA SER A 171 13.74 24.56 -1.18
C SER A 171 13.34 25.95 -0.67
N ASP A 172 14.29 26.66 -0.06
CA ASP A 172 14.18 28.07 0.32
C ASP A 172 14.69 29.03 -0.79
N ASP A 173 14.98 28.52 -1.99
CA ASP A 173 15.33 29.32 -3.16
C ASP A 173 14.13 30.20 -3.65
N ALA A 174 14.39 31.18 -4.48
CA ALA A 174 13.37 32.01 -5.12
C ALA A 174 13.58 32.04 -6.65
N PRO A 175 12.73 31.36 -7.46
CA PRO A 175 11.61 30.49 -7.06
C PRO A 175 12.07 29.21 -6.36
N PRO A 176 11.24 28.62 -5.47
CA PRO A 176 11.61 27.42 -4.78
C PRO A 176 11.64 26.20 -5.72
N LEU A 177 12.54 25.27 -5.47
CA LEU A 177 12.43 23.92 -6.01
C LEU A 177 11.38 23.15 -5.19
N VAL A 178 10.57 22.33 -5.86
CA VAL A 178 9.62 21.41 -5.22
C VAL A 178 9.93 20.01 -5.69
N GLY A 179 9.84 19.04 -4.77
CA GLY A 179 10.07 17.66 -5.17
C GLY A 179 10.52 16.76 -4.03
N THR A 180 11.38 15.81 -4.35
CA THR A 180 11.78 14.72 -3.45
C THR A 180 13.25 14.81 -3.09
N TRP A 181 13.55 14.76 -1.79
CA TRP A 181 14.88 14.52 -1.23
C TRP A 181 14.92 13.13 -0.63
N LEU A 182 15.89 12.32 -1.04
CA LEU A 182 16.10 11.00 -0.47
C LEU A 182 16.96 11.10 0.78
N VAL A 183 16.44 10.62 1.90
CA VAL A 183 17.10 10.71 3.21
C VAL A 183 17.33 9.30 3.76
N PRO A 184 18.58 8.92 4.11
CA PRO A 184 18.83 7.71 4.89
C PRO A 184 18.14 7.79 6.26
N ARG A 185 17.51 6.69 6.69
CA ARG A 185 16.73 6.68 7.95
C ARG A 185 17.58 6.93 9.20
N ASP A 186 18.87 6.57 9.16
CA ASP A 186 19.84 6.74 10.24
C ASP A 186 20.49 8.12 10.28
N SER A 187 20.04 9.06 9.42
CA SER A 187 20.53 10.45 9.44
C SER A 187 20.20 11.12 10.78
N GLU A 188 21.16 11.91 11.31
CA GLU A 188 20.93 12.73 12.50
C GLU A 188 19.79 13.73 12.30
N GLY A 189 19.05 14.03 13.36
CA GLY A 189 17.95 15.00 13.34
C GLY A 189 16.58 14.40 12.98
N ILE A 190 16.46 13.10 12.76
CA ILE A 190 15.19 12.41 12.52
C ILE A 190 14.62 11.90 13.84
N THR A 191 13.44 12.41 14.20
CA THR A 191 12.68 11.95 15.38
C THR A 191 11.38 11.32 14.94
N VAL A 192 11.12 10.09 15.37
CA VAL A 192 9.82 9.43 15.22
C VAL A 192 8.97 9.71 16.44
N VAL A 193 7.78 10.27 16.21
CA VAL A 193 6.79 10.51 17.26
C VAL A 193 5.77 9.37 17.20
N ASN A 194 5.69 8.59 18.28
CA ASN A 194 4.75 7.47 18.38
C ASN A 194 3.31 7.99 18.49
N SER A 195 2.64 8.17 17.34
CA SER A 195 1.32 8.81 17.21
C SER A 195 0.29 7.92 16.50
N TRP A 196 0.71 6.75 15.96
CA TRP A 196 -0.18 5.90 15.19
C TRP A 196 -1.10 5.08 16.10
N ASP A 197 -2.31 5.59 16.34
CA ASP A 197 -3.38 4.88 17.08
C ASP A 197 -4.68 4.97 16.28
N HIS A 198 -4.83 4.06 15.32
CA HIS A 198 -5.95 4.04 14.37
C HIS A 198 -6.76 2.75 14.50
N ALA A 199 -8.02 2.82 14.05
CA ALA A 199 -8.95 1.70 14.12
C ALA A 199 -8.52 0.50 13.28
N GLY A 200 -7.91 0.71 12.11
CA GLY A 200 -7.42 -0.32 11.22
C GLY A 200 -5.99 -0.09 10.77
N MET A 201 -5.40 -1.10 10.14
CA MET A 201 -3.99 -1.09 9.71
C MET A 201 -3.03 -0.76 10.87
N ARG A 202 -3.33 -1.26 12.07
CA ARG A 202 -2.69 -0.87 13.31
C ARG A 202 -1.18 -1.12 13.30
N ALA A 203 -0.76 -2.25 12.75
CA ALA A 203 0.65 -2.65 12.69
C ALA A 203 1.47 -1.97 11.57
N THR A 204 0.92 -0.98 10.87
CA THR A 204 1.72 -0.25 9.86
C THR A 204 2.77 0.67 10.45
N GLY A 205 2.67 1.01 11.74
CA GLY A 205 3.56 1.99 12.37
C GLY A 205 3.63 3.31 11.58
N SER A 206 2.46 3.81 11.12
CA SER A 206 2.40 5.03 10.30
C SER A 206 2.55 6.30 11.12
N HIS A 207 3.59 6.33 11.96
CA HIS A 207 3.88 7.41 12.91
C HIS A 207 4.26 8.72 12.23
N GLU A 208 4.35 9.78 13.05
CA GLU A 208 4.85 11.08 12.62
C GLU A 208 6.38 11.11 12.63
N VAL A 209 6.94 11.95 11.77
CA VAL A 209 8.38 12.14 11.64
C VAL A 209 8.69 13.64 11.67
N VAL A 210 9.49 14.05 12.62
CA VAL A 210 10.05 15.41 12.70
C VAL A 210 11.49 15.38 12.20
N LEU A 211 11.77 16.28 11.25
CA LEU A 211 13.07 16.50 10.65
C LEU A 211 13.64 17.82 11.22
N ASN A 212 14.75 17.75 11.93
CA ASN A 212 15.40 18.89 12.53
C ASN A 212 16.86 18.95 12.07
N ASN A 213 17.16 19.85 11.13
CA ASN A 213 18.49 20.05 10.56
C ASN A 213 19.11 18.78 9.94
N VAL A 214 18.28 17.92 9.35
CA VAL A 214 18.75 16.70 8.71
C VAL A 214 19.59 17.03 7.49
N ARG A 215 20.84 16.52 7.44
CA ARG A 215 21.79 16.80 6.37
C ARG A 215 21.87 15.64 5.39
N VAL A 216 21.85 15.97 4.09
CA VAL A 216 22.08 15.03 2.99
C VAL A 216 22.95 15.68 1.90
N ALA A 217 23.69 14.87 1.17
CA ALA A 217 24.53 15.35 0.06
C ALA A 217 23.70 15.94 -1.10
N ALA A 218 24.33 16.69 -1.98
CA ALA A 218 23.64 17.43 -3.05
C ALA A 218 22.86 16.51 -3.99
N GLU A 219 23.40 15.33 -4.32
CA GLU A 219 22.80 14.33 -5.18
C GLU A 219 21.53 13.67 -4.63
N HIS A 220 21.22 13.88 -3.35
CA HIS A 220 20.00 13.38 -2.72
C HIS A 220 18.74 14.20 -3.06
N ALA A 221 18.85 15.34 -3.76
CA ALA A 221 17.73 16.02 -4.41
C ALA A 221 17.41 15.31 -5.73
N VAL A 222 16.57 14.26 -5.66
CA VAL A 222 16.45 13.25 -6.73
C VAL A 222 15.37 13.54 -7.77
N ASP A 223 14.28 14.18 -7.37
CA ASP A 223 13.13 14.53 -8.23
C ASP A 223 12.68 15.94 -7.86
N VAL A 224 13.42 16.96 -8.25
CA VAL A 224 13.13 18.36 -7.92
C VAL A 224 13.06 19.23 -9.16
N TRP A 225 12.14 20.19 -9.16
CA TRP A 225 11.95 21.15 -10.25
C TRP A 225 11.51 22.53 -9.72
N PRO A 226 11.72 23.62 -10.46
CA PRO A 226 11.21 24.92 -10.06
C PRO A 226 9.67 24.90 -9.93
N ALA A 227 9.14 25.47 -8.85
CA ALA A 227 7.71 25.46 -8.59
C ALA A 227 6.87 26.20 -9.65
N ASP A 228 7.49 27.20 -10.32
CA ASP A 228 6.89 27.97 -11.41
C ASP A 228 7.10 27.34 -12.80
N ALA A 229 7.90 26.28 -12.90
CA ALA A 229 8.17 25.56 -14.13
C ALA A 229 8.15 24.04 -13.89
N PRO A 230 7.01 23.47 -13.46
CA PRO A 230 6.90 22.02 -13.25
C PRO A 230 7.07 21.29 -14.59
N PRO A 231 7.56 20.04 -14.57
CA PRO A 231 7.64 19.24 -15.79
C PRO A 231 6.25 19.08 -16.42
N ALA A 232 6.22 19.04 -17.76
CA ALA A 232 4.97 18.81 -18.48
C ALA A 232 4.32 17.51 -18.03
N PRO A 233 2.98 17.48 -17.88
CA PRO A 233 2.28 16.25 -17.53
C PRO A 233 2.53 15.16 -18.57
N ASP A 234 3.00 14.01 -18.14
CA ASP A 234 3.18 12.83 -18.98
C ASP A 234 1.98 11.89 -18.79
N ALA A 235 1.13 11.82 -19.82
CA ALA A 235 -0.09 11.02 -19.81
C ALA A 235 0.21 9.51 -19.63
N GLU A 236 1.31 9.02 -20.19
CA GLU A 236 1.69 7.61 -20.06
C GLU A 236 2.19 7.31 -18.66
N GLN A 237 3.00 8.17 -18.05
CA GLN A 237 3.40 8.02 -16.66
C GLN A 237 2.20 8.05 -15.71
N PHE A 238 1.22 8.93 -15.94
CA PHE A 238 -0.03 8.93 -15.16
C PHE A 238 -0.83 7.65 -15.33
N ARG A 239 -0.89 7.12 -16.55
CA ARG A 239 -1.57 5.85 -16.83
C ARG A 239 -0.89 4.69 -16.11
N LEU A 240 0.42 4.58 -16.20
CA LEU A 240 1.22 3.56 -15.50
C LEU A 240 1.05 3.66 -13.99
N PHE A 241 1.17 4.86 -13.45
CA PHE A 241 0.98 5.11 -12.02
C PHE A 241 -0.40 4.66 -11.53
N ALA A 242 -1.47 5.05 -12.22
CA ALA A 242 -2.84 4.71 -11.85
C ALA A 242 -3.10 3.19 -11.89
N ASN A 243 -2.64 2.49 -12.94
CA ASN A 243 -2.78 1.04 -13.05
C ASN A 243 -1.99 0.31 -11.95
N ARG A 244 -0.74 0.71 -11.68
CA ARG A 244 0.10 0.12 -10.63
C ARG A 244 -0.50 0.29 -9.24
N HIS A 245 -1.02 1.49 -8.93
CA HIS A 245 -1.72 1.75 -7.68
C HIS A 245 -2.98 0.90 -7.55
N THR A 246 -3.77 0.81 -8.60
CA THR A 246 -4.98 -0.04 -8.60
C THR A 246 -4.62 -1.51 -8.44
N ALA A 247 -3.64 -2.00 -9.20
CA ALA A 247 -3.23 -3.40 -9.15
C ALA A 247 -2.69 -3.81 -7.77
N LEU A 248 -1.91 -2.96 -7.11
CA LEU A 248 -1.25 -3.32 -5.85
C LEU A 248 -2.06 -2.88 -4.63
N LEU A 249 -2.48 -1.62 -4.57
CA LEU A 249 -3.14 -1.08 -3.39
C LEU A 249 -4.57 -1.60 -3.23
N ALA A 250 -5.36 -1.69 -4.32
CA ALA A 250 -6.71 -2.22 -4.23
C ALA A 250 -6.74 -3.74 -3.98
N ALA A 251 -5.69 -4.47 -4.38
CA ALA A 251 -5.54 -5.89 -4.07
C ALA A 251 -5.48 -6.17 -2.56
N ILE A 252 -4.96 -5.24 -1.76
CA ILE A 252 -4.96 -5.36 -0.29
C ILE A 252 -6.39 -5.46 0.22
N TYR A 253 -7.26 -4.55 -0.19
CA TYR A 253 -8.64 -4.46 0.30
C TYR A 253 -9.54 -5.57 -0.24
N ASP A 254 -9.35 -5.98 -1.49
CA ASP A 254 -9.98 -7.17 -2.05
C ASP A 254 -9.59 -8.43 -1.27
N SER A 255 -8.31 -8.57 -0.91
CA SER A 255 -7.82 -9.72 -0.15
C SER A 255 -8.34 -9.77 1.28
N ILE A 256 -8.52 -8.62 1.94
CA ILE A 256 -9.20 -8.54 3.24
C ILE A 256 -10.63 -9.06 3.12
N ALA A 257 -11.36 -8.66 2.08
CA ALA A 257 -12.71 -9.12 1.85
C ALA A 257 -12.79 -10.63 1.54
N ARG A 258 -11.80 -11.17 0.80
CA ARG A 258 -11.69 -12.62 0.55
C ARG A 258 -11.38 -13.38 1.83
N ALA A 259 -10.48 -12.90 2.68
CA ALA A 259 -10.20 -13.51 3.98
C ALA A 259 -11.45 -13.52 4.88
N ALA A 260 -12.18 -12.41 4.90
CA ALA A 260 -13.47 -12.31 5.62
C ALA A 260 -14.52 -13.30 5.07
N ARG A 261 -14.64 -13.41 3.75
CA ARG A 261 -15.55 -14.35 3.07
C ARG A 261 -15.17 -15.80 3.35
N ASP A 262 -13.91 -16.17 3.31
CA ASP A 262 -13.44 -17.53 3.55
C ASP A 262 -13.73 -17.95 5.00
N TRP A 263 -13.46 -17.06 5.95
CA TRP A 263 -13.84 -17.27 7.36
C TRP A 263 -15.36 -17.40 7.51
N LEU A 264 -16.15 -16.49 6.90
CA LEU A 264 -17.60 -16.49 6.96
C LEU A 264 -18.21 -17.82 6.51
N VAL A 265 -17.76 -18.34 5.34
CA VAL A 265 -18.27 -19.60 4.79
C VAL A 265 -17.98 -20.77 5.72
N THR A 266 -16.78 -20.84 6.28
CA THR A 266 -16.39 -21.85 7.27
C THR A 266 -17.26 -21.76 8.52
N TRP A 267 -17.45 -20.55 9.04
CA TRP A 267 -18.25 -20.32 10.24
C TRP A 267 -19.73 -20.66 10.03
N LEU A 268 -20.34 -20.25 8.90
CA LEU A 268 -21.72 -20.56 8.55
C LEU A 268 -21.94 -22.06 8.36
N GLY A 269 -20.94 -22.77 7.85
CA GLY A 269 -20.99 -24.24 7.69
C GLY A 269 -20.89 -25.01 9.00
N SER A 270 -20.25 -24.43 10.01
CA SER A 270 -20.07 -25.07 11.34
C SER A 270 -21.10 -24.64 12.38
N ARG A 271 -21.72 -23.46 12.23
CA ARG A 271 -22.69 -22.93 13.22
C ARG A 271 -24.04 -23.55 13.08
N ILE A 272 -24.45 -24.34 14.11
CA ILE A 272 -25.76 -25.01 14.20
C ILE A 272 -26.54 -24.40 15.38
N PRO A 273 -27.48 -23.45 15.15
CA PRO A 273 -28.37 -22.97 16.21
C PRO A 273 -29.32 -24.09 16.68
N GLY A 274 -29.52 -24.18 18.00
CA GLY A 274 -30.38 -25.21 18.58
C GLY A 274 -31.82 -25.20 18.04
N SER A 275 -32.35 -24.01 17.74
CA SER A 275 -33.69 -23.85 17.17
C SER A 275 -33.78 -24.26 15.68
N LEU A 276 -32.65 -24.35 14.97
CA LEU A 276 -32.61 -24.72 13.54
C LEU A 276 -32.25 -26.21 13.35
N GLY A 277 -31.40 -26.78 14.21
CA GLY A 277 -30.96 -28.16 14.14
C GLY A 277 -30.06 -28.53 12.95
N GLN A 278 -29.65 -27.52 12.14
CA GLN A 278 -28.77 -27.66 10.98
C GLN A 278 -27.88 -26.42 10.82
N PRO A 279 -26.79 -26.49 10.00
CA PRO A 279 -25.90 -25.36 9.79
C PRO A 279 -26.62 -24.14 9.20
N LEU A 280 -26.19 -22.93 9.56
CA LEU A 280 -26.71 -21.69 8.97
C LEU A 280 -26.56 -21.63 7.44
N SER A 281 -25.54 -22.29 6.91
CA SER A 281 -25.31 -22.43 5.46
C SER A 281 -26.43 -23.16 4.71
N SER A 282 -27.35 -23.87 5.40
CA SER A 282 -28.51 -24.53 4.78
C SER A 282 -29.65 -23.55 4.44
N LEU A 283 -29.62 -22.34 4.99
CA LEU A 283 -30.70 -21.36 4.78
C LEU A 283 -30.57 -20.66 3.42
N PRO A 284 -31.61 -20.67 2.56
CA PRO A 284 -31.56 -20.02 1.25
C PRO A 284 -31.17 -18.55 1.30
N ARG A 285 -31.65 -17.79 2.31
CA ARG A 285 -31.28 -16.39 2.51
C ARG A 285 -29.78 -16.22 2.77
N VAL A 286 -29.15 -17.13 3.51
CA VAL A 286 -27.72 -17.11 3.79
C VAL A 286 -26.93 -17.40 2.52
N GLN A 287 -27.35 -18.41 1.76
CA GLN A 287 -26.75 -18.78 0.47
C GLN A 287 -26.83 -17.61 -0.54
N GLU A 288 -27.99 -16.94 -0.64
CA GLU A 288 -28.19 -15.75 -1.48
C GLU A 288 -27.18 -14.64 -1.12
N LYS A 289 -27.01 -14.35 0.16
CA LYS A 289 -26.09 -13.30 0.65
C LYS A 289 -24.61 -13.64 0.40
N VAL A 290 -24.22 -14.88 0.57
CA VAL A 290 -22.87 -15.34 0.20
C VAL A 290 -22.66 -15.23 -1.33
N GLY A 291 -23.65 -15.59 -2.13
CA GLY A 291 -23.62 -15.40 -3.58
C GLY A 291 -23.47 -13.93 -3.99
N GLN A 292 -24.08 -13.00 -3.26
CA GLN A 292 -23.93 -11.56 -3.48
C GLN A 292 -22.48 -11.10 -3.19
N ILE A 293 -21.87 -11.58 -2.10
CA ILE A 293 -20.44 -11.33 -1.80
C ILE A 293 -19.56 -11.84 -2.95
N ASP A 294 -19.77 -13.07 -3.38
CA ASP A 294 -19.00 -13.69 -4.46
C ASP A 294 -19.14 -12.91 -5.79
N GLY A 295 -20.31 -12.33 -6.06
CA GLY A 295 -20.54 -11.44 -7.19
C GLY A 295 -19.66 -10.19 -7.15
N TRP A 296 -19.59 -9.49 -6.02
CA TRP A 296 -18.68 -8.33 -5.85
C TRP A 296 -17.22 -8.71 -6.01
N LEU A 297 -16.79 -9.83 -5.40
CA LEU A 297 -15.41 -10.31 -5.51
C LEU A 297 -15.05 -10.79 -6.91
N LEU A 298 -16.02 -11.26 -7.71
CA LEU A 298 -15.84 -11.57 -9.12
C LEU A 298 -15.51 -10.30 -9.93
N VAL A 299 -16.30 -9.24 -9.74
CA VAL A 299 -16.04 -7.93 -10.38
C VAL A 299 -14.64 -7.42 -10.00
N ASN A 300 -14.30 -7.47 -8.71
CA ASN A 300 -12.99 -7.04 -8.23
C ASN A 300 -11.84 -7.79 -8.91
N ARG A 301 -11.95 -9.12 -9.03
CA ARG A 301 -10.94 -9.93 -9.72
C ARG A 301 -10.72 -9.47 -11.15
N THR A 302 -11.80 -9.28 -11.91
CA THR A 302 -11.72 -8.83 -13.31
C THR A 302 -11.05 -7.46 -13.44
N LEU A 303 -11.38 -6.51 -12.55
CA LEU A 303 -10.78 -5.18 -12.55
C LEU A 303 -9.27 -5.24 -12.14
N LEU A 304 -8.93 -6.06 -11.17
CA LEU A 304 -7.55 -6.25 -10.72
C LEU A 304 -6.68 -6.89 -11.82
N GLU A 305 -7.18 -7.92 -12.50
CA GLU A 305 -6.50 -8.57 -13.63
C GLU A 305 -6.23 -7.57 -14.75
N LYS A 306 -7.22 -6.74 -15.12
CA LYS A 306 -7.05 -5.71 -16.15
C LYS A 306 -6.04 -4.64 -15.72
N ALA A 307 -6.05 -4.21 -14.45
CA ALA A 307 -5.07 -3.25 -13.93
C ALA A 307 -3.64 -3.82 -13.97
N ALA A 308 -3.46 -5.10 -13.61
CA ALA A 308 -2.16 -5.78 -13.65
C ALA A 308 -1.58 -5.91 -15.06
N GLN A 309 -2.45 -5.91 -16.08
CA GLN A 309 -2.08 -5.88 -17.50
C GLN A 309 -1.87 -4.45 -18.03
N LEU A 310 -1.93 -3.42 -17.17
CA LEU A 310 -1.88 -1.99 -17.55
C LEU A 310 -2.98 -1.61 -18.56
N GLY A 311 -4.14 -2.28 -18.49
CA GLY A 311 -5.19 -2.23 -19.50
C GLY A 311 -6.20 -1.10 -19.35
N PHE A 312 -6.01 -0.19 -18.37
CA PHE A 312 -6.87 0.96 -18.15
C PHE A 312 -6.22 2.27 -18.59
N SER A 313 -7.03 3.25 -19.01
CA SER A 313 -6.64 4.66 -18.93
C SER A 313 -6.48 5.09 -17.46
N ALA A 314 -5.83 6.21 -17.21
CA ALA A 314 -5.65 6.69 -15.82
C ALA A 314 -6.98 6.92 -15.09
N ILE A 315 -7.99 7.45 -15.79
CA ILE A 315 -9.34 7.68 -15.24
C ILE A 315 -10.02 6.35 -14.91
N GLU A 316 -10.01 5.40 -15.82
CA GLU A 316 -10.61 4.07 -15.60
C GLU A 316 -9.92 3.32 -14.44
N ALA A 317 -8.58 3.38 -14.34
CA ALA A 317 -7.84 2.77 -13.25
C ALA A 317 -8.25 3.37 -11.89
N ASN A 318 -8.40 4.69 -11.81
CA ASN A 318 -8.86 5.36 -10.59
C ASN A 318 -10.29 4.96 -10.21
N LEU A 319 -11.20 4.88 -11.18
CA LEU A 319 -12.56 4.38 -10.96
C LEU A 319 -12.56 2.91 -10.53
N ALA A 320 -11.72 2.08 -11.15
CA ALA A 320 -11.58 0.67 -10.78
C ALA A 320 -11.10 0.51 -9.32
N LYS A 321 -10.10 1.31 -8.89
CA LYS A 321 -9.64 1.33 -7.48
C LYS A 321 -10.78 1.63 -6.51
N VAL A 322 -11.59 2.64 -6.81
CA VAL A 322 -12.75 3.01 -5.96
C VAL A 322 -13.78 1.90 -5.94
N THR A 323 -14.15 1.35 -7.11
CA THR A 323 -15.11 0.24 -7.22
C THR A 323 -14.66 -0.99 -6.44
N ILE A 324 -13.39 -1.40 -6.57
CA ILE A 324 -12.84 -2.55 -5.85
C ILE A 324 -12.90 -2.32 -4.33
N THR A 325 -12.55 -1.12 -3.88
CA THR A 325 -12.59 -0.77 -2.45
C THR A 325 -14.01 -0.80 -1.90
N ASP A 326 -14.96 -0.22 -2.61
CA ASP A 326 -16.37 -0.17 -2.19
C ASP A 326 -16.99 -1.58 -2.17
N ASN A 327 -16.74 -2.39 -3.17
CA ASN A 327 -17.17 -3.79 -3.20
C ASN A 327 -16.59 -4.61 -2.02
N ALA A 328 -15.31 -4.40 -1.70
CA ALA A 328 -14.66 -5.06 -0.58
C ALA A 328 -15.31 -4.67 0.76
N ILE A 329 -15.59 -3.38 0.96
CA ILE A 329 -16.30 -2.89 2.15
C ILE A 329 -17.71 -3.47 2.23
N GLN A 330 -18.46 -3.49 1.12
CA GLN A 330 -19.80 -4.08 1.09
C GLN A 330 -19.77 -5.57 1.42
N ALA A 331 -18.80 -6.32 0.91
CA ALA A 331 -18.66 -7.74 1.20
C ALA A 331 -18.42 -8.00 2.70
N VAL A 332 -17.54 -7.23 3.33
CA VAL A 332 -17.27 -7.38 4.79
C VAL A 332 -18.45 -6.90 5.63
N ASN A 333 -19.14 -5.83 5.25
CA ASN A 333 -20.37 -5.38 5.92
C ASN A 333 -21.45 -6.46 5.89
N LEU A 334 -21.67 -7.08 4.74
CA LEU A 334 -22.67 -8.16 4.62
C LEU A 334 -22.28 -9.39 5.44
N ALA A 335 -20.98 -9.69 5.55
CA ALA A 335 -20.49 -10.75 6.44
C ALA A 335 -20.81 -10.44 7.91
N LEU A 336 -20.68 -9.19 8.35
CA LEU A 336 -21.08 -8.76 9.70
C LEU A 336 -22.59 -8.90 9.95
N GLU A 337 -23.42 -8.52 8.97
CA GLU A 337 -24.89 -8.72 9.06
C GLU A 337 -25.25 -10.18 9.27
N LEU A 338 -24.59 -11.10 8.58
CA LEU A 338 -24.85 -12.54 8.65
C LEU A 338 -24.40 -13.16 9.98
N THR A 339 -23.44 -12.58 10.64
CA THR A 339 -22.81 -13.13 11.85
C THR A 339 -23.25 -12.46 13.14
N GLY A 340 -23.81 -11.24 13.07
CA GLY A 340 -24.25 -10.47 14.23
C GLY A 340 -23.13 -10.30 15.28
N ASN A 341 -23.43 -10.54 16.55
CA ASN A 341 -22.47 -10.40 17.64
C ASN A 341 -21.20 -11.26 17.48
N HIS A 342 -21.28 -12.41 16.79
CA HIS A 342 -20.10 -13.23 16.53
C HIS A 342 -19.08 -12.51 15.62
N GLY A 343 -19.57 -11.76 14.65
CA GLY A 343 -18.71 -10.96 13.75
C GLY A 343 -18.04 -9.78 14.45
N LEU A 344 -18.64 -9.27 15.53
CA LEU A 344 -18.10 -8.15 16.33
C LEU A 344 -17.17 -8.61 17.47
N SER A 345 -17.09 -9.91 17.72
CA SER A 345 -16.23 -10.45 18.77
C SER A 345 -14.77 -10.48 18.34
N ARG A 346 -13.86 -9.92 19.16
CA ARG A 346 -12.40 -9.99 18.94
C ARG A 346 -11.81 -11.41 19.01
N GLN A 347 -12.60 -12.39 19.39
CA GLN A 347 -12.24 -13.82 19.29
C GLN A 347 -12.28 -14.33 17.85
N ASN A 348 -12.92 -13.59 16.95
CA ASN A 348 -13.06 -13.89 15.54
C ASN A 348 -12.33 -12.83 14.68
N PRO A 349 -11.84 -13.18 13.51
CA PRO A 349 -11.07 -12.24 12.68
C PRO A 349 -11.93 -11.19 11.96
N LEU A 350 -13.27 -11.36 11.90
CA LEU A 350 -14.13 -10.55 11.05
C LEU A 350 -14.17 -9.07 11.47
N GLU A 351 -14.18 -8.76 12.78
CA GLU A 351 -14.14 -7.38 13.27
C GLU A 351 -12.84 -6.66 12.87
N ARG A 352 -11.71 -7.38 12.86
CA ARG A 352 -10.43 -6.86 12.39
C ARG A 352 -10.46 -6.62 10.88
N HIS A 353 -11.01 -7.55 10.11
CA HIS A 353 -11.18 -7.36 8.66
C HIS A 353 -12.07 -6.14 8.36
N TYR A 354 -13.12 -5.92 9.13
CA TYR A 354 -13.99 -4.75 9.00
C TYR A 354 -13.23 -3.44 9.23
N ARG A 355 -12.45 -3.34 10.30
CA ARG A 355 -11.68 -2.13 10.59
C ARG A 355 -10.61 -1.86 9.52
N ASN A 356 -9.93 -2.91 9.08
CA ASN A 356 -8.87 -2.81 8.08
C ASN A 356 -9.41 -2.45 6.69
N VAL A 357 -10.54 -3.02 6.25
CA VAL A 357 -11.07 -2.76 4.90
C VAL A 357 -11.51 -1.29 4.74
N LEU A 358 -11.96 -0.63 5.80
CA LEU A 358 -12.35 0.78 5.78
C LEU A 358 -11.19 1.72 5.44
N CYS A 359 -9.96 1.33 5.74
CA CYS A 359 -8.76 2.12 5.42
C CYS A 359 -8.55 2.30 3.91
N GLY A 360 -9.18 1.50 3.06
CA GLY A 360 -9.14 1.66 1.61
C GLY A 360 -9.71 2.98 1.09
N ARG A 361 -10.61 3.61 1.86
CA ARG A 361 -11.24 4.89 1.48
C ARG A 361 -10.29 6.08 1.55
N VAL A 362 -9.29 6.04 2.45
CA VAL A 362 -8.40 7.19 2.68
C VAL A 362 -7.21 7.23 1.73
N HIS A 363 -6.88 6.11 1.09
CA HIS A 363 -5.78 6.06 0.11
C HIS A 363 -6.16 6.71 -1.22
N THR A 364 -5.23 7.50 -1.74
CA THR A 364 -5.37 8.18 -3.05
C THR A 364 -5.37 7.17 -4.21
N PRO A 365 -6.22 7.36 -5.26
CA PRO A 365 -7.25 8.40 -5.33
C PRO A 365 -8.44 8.10 -4.40
N GLN A 366 -8.93 9.13 -3.74
CA GLN A 366 -10.17 9.06 -2.98
C GLN A 366 -11.36 9.10 -3.93
N SER A 367 -12.52 8.59 -3.49
CA SER A 367 -13.71 8.45 -4.34
C SER A 367 -14.19 9.79 -4.92
N ASP A 368 -14.21 10.85 -4.11
CA ASP A 368 -14.63 12.19 -4.53
C ASP A 368 -13.75 12.73 -5.69
N SER A 369 -12.45 12.59 -5.57
CA SER A 369 -11.50 13.03 -6.60
C SER A 369 -11.58 12.19 -7.88
N ALA A 370 -11.74 10.87 -7.77
CA ALA A 370 -11.87 9.97 -8.91
C ALA A 370 -13.17 10.24 -9.69
N TRP A 371 -14.30 10.37 -8.99
CA TRP A 371 -15.60 10.68 -9.61
C TRP A 371 -15.62 12.05 -10.25
N LEU A 372 -15.06 13.07 -9.58
CA LEU A 372 -14.97 14.43 -10.13
C LEU A 372 -14.12 14.43 -11.42
N ALA A 373 -12.98 13.76 -11.44
CA ALA A 373 -12.13 13.68 -12.63
C ALA A 373 -12.85 12.98 -13.79
N ALA A 374 -13.52 11.86 -13.53
CA ALA A 374 -14.29 11.14 -14.54
C ALA A 374 -15.46 11.96 -15.07
N GLY A 375 -16.19 12.65 -14.19
CA GLY A 375 -17.29 13.54 -14.58
C GLY A 375 -16.81 14.70 -15.46
N LYS A 376 -15.72 15.38 -15.07
CA LYS A 376 -15.12 16.44 -15.89
C LYS A 376 -14.71 15.94 -17.28
N HIS A 377 -14.10 14.76 -17.35
CA HIS A 377 -13.69 14.17 -18.62
C HIS A 377 -14.87 13.87 -19.55
N ALA A 378 -16.02 13.44 -19.01
CA ALA A 378 -17.21 13.16 -19.80
C ALA A 378 -17.77 14.41 -20.50
N PHE A 379 -17.53 15.61 -19.98
CA PHE A 379 -17.99 16.89 -20.56
C PHE A 379 -16.94 17.57 -21.43
N GLN A 380 -15.74 16.99 -21.59
CA GLN A 380 -14.66 17.55 -22.43
C GLN A 380 -14.69 16.99 -23.87
N LYS A 381 -15.71 16.21 -24.22
CA LYS A 381 -15.89 15.60 -25.56
C LYS A 381 -16.56 16.56 -26.53
#